data_189cb3e9ec77151a4f8d7bbf4fd11f44
#
_entry.id   189cb3e9ec77151a4f8d7bbf4fd11f44
#
_cell.length_a   1.000
_cell.length_b   1.000
_cell.length_c   1.000
_cell.angle_alpha   90.00
_cell.angle_beta   90.00
_cell.angle_gamma   90.00
#
_symmetry.space_group_name_H-M   'P 1'
#
loop_
_entity.id
_entity.type
_entity.pdbx_description
1 polymer ?
#
loop_
_entity_poly.entity_id
_entity_poly.type
_entity_poly.pdbx_seq_one_letter_code
_entity_poly.pdbx_strand_id
1 'polypeptide(L)'
;MMEAVMIPKLASFNFLNPNSTLRRFQFRKFSAASCSSISVSTSTDSLSLGHITRPDFPILHQKVNGSKKLVYLDNAATSQKPSAVVKALQNYYEAYNSNVHRGIHYLSARATEEYELARKKVAAFINASDSREIVFTRNATEAINLVSYSWGLSNLKEGDEIILTVAEHHSALVPWQLVAQKTGAILKFLDLNEDETPDVDKLKETLSRKTKLVVVHHVSNMLASVLPIEDIVNWAHDVGAKVLVDACQSVPHMVVDVQGLDADFLVASSHKMCGPTGIGFLYAKSDLLATMPPFLGGGEMISDVFLDHSTYADPPSRFEAGTPAIGEAIGLGAAIDYLTAIGMQRIHEYEMELSKYLYESLLSVPNIRIYGPKLSEHVKRAALCSFNVENIHPTDIATILDQQHGVAIRSGHHCTQPLHRYLGVNASARASLLFYNTKEDVDDFILALNETISFFNMFK
;
A
#
# COMPACT_ATOMS: atom_id res chain seq x y z
N MET A 1 33.52 -32.17 -51.94
CA MET A 1 34.61 -32.38 -50.98
C MET A 1 34.08 -31.89 -49.63
N MET A 2 33.71 -32.84 -48.78
CA MET A 2 33.24 -32.60 -47.42
C MET A 2 34.45 -32.68 -46.49
N GLU A 3 34.79 -31.59 -45.80
CA GLU A 3 35.74 -31.66 -44.70
C GLU A 3 34.97 -31.81 -43.40
N ALA A 4 35.22 -32.91 -42.70
CA ALA A 4 34.66 -33.24 -41.41
C ALA A 4 35.49 -32.56 -40.31
N VAL A 5 34.86 -31.71 -39.48
CA VAL A 5 35.46 -31.13 -38.28
C VAL A 5 35.28 -32.11 -37.12
N MET A 6 36.41 -32.57 -36.60
CA MET A 6 36.48 -33.48 -35.42
C MET A 6 36.14 -32.75 -34.13
N ILE A 7 35.27 -33.32 -33.34
CA ILE A 7 34.93 -32.93 -31.97
C ILE A 7 35.92 -33.62 -31.02
N PRO A 8 36.60 -32.93 -30.09
CA PRO A 8 37.43 -33.57 -29.06
C PRO A 8 36.57 -34.21 -27.97
N LYS A 9 36.95 -35.43 -27.56
CA LYS A 9 36.36 -36.25 -26.49
C LYS A 9 36.49 -35.52 -25.14
N LEU A 10 35.39 -35.49 -24.38
CA LEU A 10 35.30 -35.14 -22.99
C LEU A 10 36.13 -36.09 -22.13
N ALA A 11 37.04 -35.53 -21.32
CA ALA A 11 37.78 -36.25 -20.31
C ALA A 11 36.88 -36.47 -19.07
N SER A 12 36.85 -37.68 -18.59
CA SER A 12 36.18 -38.15 -17.39
C SER A 12 36.82 -37.52 -16.15
N PHE A 13 36.05 -36.76 -15.35
CA PHE A 13 36.46 -36.38 -14.00
C PHE A 13 35.94 -37.38 -12.96
N ASN A 14 36.90 -37.95 -12.23
CA ASN A 14 36.67 -38.85 -11.12
C ASN A 14 36.08 -38.14 -9.91
N PHE A 15 35.07 -38.75 -9.29
CA PHE A 15 34.55 -38.40 -7.98
C PHE A 15 35.62 -38.62 -6.91
N LEU A 16 35.96 -37.56 -6.16
CA LEU A 16 36.73 -37.60 -4.94
C LEU A 16 35.84 -37.45 -3.71
N ASN A 17 35.96 -38.43 -2.85
CA ASN A 17 35.61 -38.71 -1.48
C ASN A 17 34.99 -37.58 -0.60
N PRO A 18 33.92 -37.90 0.17
CA PRO A 18 33.33 -36.99 1.16
C PRO A 18 33.96 -37.23 2.55
N ASN A 19 35.01 -36.47 2.89
CA ASN A 19 35.45 -36.31 4.29
C ASN A 19 36.38 -35.10 4.38
N SER A 20 35.80 -33.92 4.64
CA SER A 20 36.52 -32.79 5.22
C SER A 20 35.62 -31.99 6.14
N THR A 21 35.80 -32.22 7.43
CA THR A 21 35.64 -31.36 8.61
C THR A 21 34.76 -30.12 8.49
N LEU A 22 33.53 -30.27 8.95
CA LEU A 22 32.64 -29.16 9.37
C LEU A 22 33.28 -28.40 10.55
N ARG A 23 33.76 -27.18 10.32
CA ARG A 23 33.99 -26.20 11.39
C ARG A 23 32.66 -25.68 11.91
N ARG A 24 32.27 -26.14 13.11
CA ARG A 24 31.17 -25.59 13.91
C ARG A 24 31.52 -24.15 14.29
N PHE A 25 30.74 -23.20 13.80
CA PHE A 25 30.67 -21.87 14.40
C PHE A 25 29.87 -21.96 15.70
N GLN A 26 30.54 -21.74 16.83
CA GLN A 26 29.91 -21.63 18.14
C GLN A 26 29.23 -20.27 18.27
N PHE A 27 27.91 -20.27 18.43
CA PHE A 27 27.16 -19.11 18.93
C PHE A 27 27.58 -18.88 20.40
N ARG A 28 28.23 -17.75 20.67
CA ARG A 28 28.42 -17.26 22.03
C ARG A 28 27.08 -16.87 22.63
N LYS A 29 26.61 -17.61 23.62
CA LYS A 29 25.55 -17.19 24.53
C LYS A 29 26.03 -15.97 25.31
N PHE A 30 25.36 -14.83 25.18
CA PHE A 30 25.51 -13.74 26.13
C PHE A 30 24.81 -14.13 27.43
N SER A 31 25.59 -14.21 28.50
CA SER A 31 25.13 -14.41 29.86
C SER A 31 24.39 -13.17 30.37
N ALA A 32 23.22 -13.41 30.97
CA ALA A 32 22.48 -12.36 31.68
C ALA A 32 23.29 -11.96 32.93
N ALA A 33 23.79 -10.75 32.93
CA ALA A 33 24.33 -10.12 34.13
C ALA A 33 23.19 -9.55 34.96
N SER A 34 23.15 -9.93 36.24
CA SER A 34 22.24 -9.45 37.27
C SER A 34 22.27 -7.92 37.37
N CYS A 35 21.14 -7.29 37.11
CA CYS A 35 20.95 -5.86 37.34
C CYS A 35 20.39 -5.64 38.74
N SER A 36 21.22 -5.10 39.62
CA SER A 36 20.82 -4.59 40.94
C SER A 36 19.91 -3.37 40.76
N SER A 37 18.79 -3.39 41.45
CA SER A 37 17.81 -2.34 41.55
C SER A 37 18.45 -1.02 42.07
N ILE A 38 18.54 -0.03 41.17
CA ILE A 38 18.69 1.38 41.54
C ILE A 38 17.38 2.06 41.17
N SER A 39 16.60 2.41 42.19
CA SER A 39 15.44 3.29 42.06
C SER A 39 15.95 4.71 41.80
N VAL A 40 15.92 5.13 40.55
CA VAL A 40 16.05 6.55 40.18
C VAL A 40 14.72 6.99 39.64
N SER A 41 13.99 7.74 40.46
CA SER A 41 12.84 8.56 40.01
C SER A 41 13.38 9.70 39.15
N THR A 42 13.30 9.57 37.85
CA THR A 42 13.40 10.68 36.91
C THR A 42 12.38 10.43 35.82
N SER A 43 11.48 11.39 35.64
CA SER A 43 10.61 11.52 34.47
C SER A 43 11.48 11.59 33.21
N THR A 44 11.80 10.42 32.62
CA THR A 44 12.32 10.36 31.27
C THR A 44 11.10 10.43 30.36
N ASP A 45 10.85 11.59 29.75
CA ASP A 45 10.05 11.69 28.54
C ASP A 45 10.67 10.73 27.53
N SER A 46 10.09 9.55 27.40
CA SER A 46 10.53 8.58 26.38
C SER A 46 10.21 9.20 25.03
N LEU A 47 11.21 9.38 24.16
CA LEU A 47 11.06 9.88 22.81
C LEU A 47 9.94 9.10 22.09
N SER A 48 9.02 9.81 21.44
CA SER A 48 7.95 9.19 20.67
C SER A 48 8.50 8.40 19.46
N LEU A 49 7.70 7.48 18.92
CA LEU A 49 8.11 6.71 17.75
C LEU A 49 8.51 7.63 16.59
N GLY A 50 7.81 8.75 16.39
CA GLY A 50 8.15 9.75 15.38
C GLY A 50 9.57 10.30 15.56
N HIS A 51 9.96 10.67 16.79
CA HIS A 51 11.31 11.16 17.08
C HIS A 51 12.39 10.09 16.86
N ILE A 52 12.08 8.82 17.16
CA ILE A 52 13.02 7.70 16.99
C ILE A 52 13.26 7.39 15.52
N THR A 53 12.21 7.43 14.69
CA THR A 53 12.27 6.98 13.28
C THR A 53 12.56 8.11 12.29
N ARG A 54 12.19 9.37 12.60
CA ARG A 54 12.40 10.53 11.71
C ARG A 54 13.85 10.69 11.21
N PRO A 55 14.92 10.43 12.00
CA PRO A 55 16.30 10.50 11.51
C PRO A 55 16.62 9.59 10.33
N ASP A 56 15.86 8.51 10.15
CA ASP A 56 16.05 7.56 9.05
C ASP A 56 15.56 8.10 7.69
N PHE A 57 14.81 9.21 7.67
CA PHE A 57 14.20 9.81 6.50
C PHE A 57 14.89 11.11 6.08
N PRO A 58 15.92 11.06 5.19
CA PRO A 58 16.76 12.23 4.87
C PRO A 58 15.99 13.45 4.37
N ILE A 59 14.91 13.23 3.61
CA ILE A 59 14.08 14.29 3.03
C ILE A 59 13.38 15.15 4.10
N LEU A 60 13.06 14.57 5.27
CA LEU A 60 12.37 15.28 6.34
C LEU A 60 13.27 16.30 7.08
N HIS A 61 14.58 16.26 6.80
CA HIS A 61 15.57 17.21 7.36
C HIS A 61 15.86 18.38 6.43
N GLN A 62 15.22 18.41 5.24
CA GLN A 62 15.43 19.50 4.30
C GLN A 62 14.71 20.77 4.74
N LYS A 63 15.27 21.89 4.33
CA LYS A 63 14.62 23.19 4.39
C LYS A 63 13.97 23.48 3.03
N VAL A 64 12.77 24.00 3.05
CA VAL A 64 11.96 24.33 1.86
C VAL A 64 11.61 25.81 1.84
N ASN A 65 11.27 26.35 0.69
CA ASN A 65 10.74 27.72 0.52
C ASN A 65 11.58 28.79 1.26
N GLY A 66 12.89 28.78 1.00
CA GLY A 66 13.82 29.81 1.48
C GLY A 66 14.42 29.58 2.86
N SER A 67 14.15 28.52 3.58
CA SER A 67 14.76 28.09 4.87
C SER A 67 13.77 27.57 5.91
N LYS A 68 12.53 27.31 5.54
CA LYS A 68 11.49 26.80 6.45
C LYS A 68 11.69 25.32 6.72
N LYS A 69 11.42 24.87 7.93
CA LYS A 69 11.36 23.45 8.28
C LYS A 69 10.27 22.78 7.44
N LEU A 70 10.58 21.63 6.82
CA LEU A 70 9.56 20.82 6.17
C LEU A 70 8.67 20.11 7.23
N VAL A 71 7.38 20.39 7.18
CA VAL A 71 6.34 19.63 7.87
C VAL A 71 5.54 18.87 6.83
N TYR A 72 5.81 17.56 6.68
CA TYR A 72 5.22 16.75 5.60
C TYR A 72 4.00 15.99 6.11
N LEU A 73 2.81 16.41 5.67
CA LEU A 73 1.50 15.87 6.05
C LEU A 73 0.67 15.40 4.83
N ASP A 74 1.33 14.93 3.76
CA ASP A 74 0.68 14.37 2.56
C ASP A 74 0.96 12.86 2.39
N ASN A 75 1.04 12.12 3.51
CA ASN A 75 1.41 10.71 3.53
C ASN A 75 0.39 9.78 2.85
N ALA A 76 -0.89 10.09 2.89
CA ALA A 76 -1.91 9.32 2.18
C ALA A 76 -1.80 9.42 0.64
N ALA A 77 -1.02 10.37 0.11
CA ALA A 77 -0.65 10.42 -1.30
C ALA A 77 0.60 9.58 -1.58
N THR A 78 1.67 9.80 -0.84
CA THR A 78 2.91 9.00 -0.87
C THR A 78 3.67 9.19 0.44
N SER A 79 4.21 8.13 1.02
CA SER A 79 5.09 8.22 2.19
C SER A 79 6.52 8.56 1.77
N GLN A 80 7.34 9.05 2.69
CA GLN A 80 8.77 9.24 2.47
C GLN A 80 9.54 7.91 2.58
N LYS A 81 10.80 7.90 2.11
CA LYS A 81 11.62 6.67 2.01
C LYS A 81 12.75 6.73 3.02
N PRO A 82 12.90 5.69 3.87
CA PRO A 82 14.03 5.63 4.78
C PRO A 82 15.32 5.34 4.01
N SER A 83 16.44 5.75 4.58
CA SER A 83 17.78 5.53 4.01
C SER A 83 18.06 4.06 3.66
N ALA A 84 17.47 3.12 4.40
CA ALA A 84 17.60 1.68 4.12
C ALA A 84 17.05 1.30 2.74
N VAL A 85 15.89 1.85 2.36
CA VAL A 85 15.26 1.62 1.05
C VAL A 85 16.09 2.24 -0.08
N VAL A 86 16.54 3.49 0.11
CA VAL A 86 17.37 4.19 -0.88
C VAL A 86 18.68 3.40 -1.12
N LYS A 87 19.33 2.94 -0.05
CA LYS A 87 20.56 2.12 -0.13
C LYS A 87 20.32 0.77 -0.80
N ALA A 88 19.18 0.13 -0.58
CA ALA A 88 18.87 -1.15 -1.23
C ALA A 88 18.77 -1.00 -2.75
N LEU A 89 18.08 0.06 -3.23
CA LEU A 89 18.01 0.41 -4.66
C LEU A 89 19.41 0.72 -5.23
N GLN A 90 20.19 1.54 -4.55
CA GLN A 90 21.55 1.89 -4.97
C GLN A 90 22.42 0.64 -5.06
N ASN A 91 22.42 -0.22 -4.04
CA ASN A 91 23.20 -1.45 -4.00
C ASN A 91 22.84 -2.43 -5.13
N TYR A 92 21.53 -2.53 -5.48
CA TYR A 92 21.12 -3.34 -6.62
C TYR A 92 21.82 -2.88 -7.91
N TYR A 93 21.71 -1.60 -8.25
CA TYR A 93 22.28 -1.07 -9.48
C TYR A 93 23.81 -1.07 -9.50
N GLU A 94 24.47 -0.86 -8.38
CA GLU A 94 25.93 -0.81 -8.29
C GLU A 94 26.60 -2.20 -8.21
N ALA A 95 25.95 -3.19 -7.58
CA ALA A 95 26.62 -4.44 -7.22
C ALA A 95 26.12 -5.68 -7.98
N TYR A 96 24.85 -5.75 -8.40
CA TYR A 96 24.31 -6.97 -9.00
C TYR A 96 23.13 -6.74 -9.97
N ASN A 97 23.07 -5.58 -10.61
CA ASN A 97 22.07 -5.30 -11.65
C ASN A 97 22.12 -6.34 -12.77
N SER A 98 21.03 -7.05 -12.98
CA SER A 98 20.84 -8.03 -14.03
C SER A 98 19.37 -8.36 -14.22
N ASN A 99 19.00 -8.90 -15.40
CA ASN A 99 17.67 -9.49 -15.58
C ASN A 99 17.53 -10.76 -14.72
N VAL A 100 16.30 -11.11 -14.37
CA VAL A 100 15.92 -12.20 -13.47
C VAL A 100 15.49 -13.45 -14.23
N HIS A 101 15.40 -14.59 -13.54
CA HIS A 101 14.89 -15.90 -13.89
C HIS A 101 15.68 -16.65 -14.98
N ARG A 102 15.93 -16.08 -16.17
CA ARG A 102 16.47 -16.81 -17.33
C ARG A 102 17.99 -16.75 -17.50
N GLY A 103 18.66 -15.85 -16.79
CA GLY A 103 20.11 -15.72 -16.89
C GLY A 103 20.83 -16.84 -16.11
N ILE A 104 21.86 -17.43 -16.75
CA ILE A 104 22.64 -18.54 -16.12
C ILE A 104 23.94 -18.06 -15.46
N HIS A 105 24.15 -16.75 -15.34
CA HIS A 105 25.35 -16.17 -14.73
C HIS A 105 25.07 -15.63 -13.31
N TYR A 106 26.14 -15.44 -12.54
CA TYR A 106 26.09 -15.07 -11.12
C TYR A 106 25.18 -13.86 -10.81
N LEU A 107 25.30 -12.78 -11.59
CA LEU A 107 24.49 -11.56 -11.34
C LEU A 107 22.98 -11.84 -11.50
N SER A 108 22.61 -12.60 -12.54
CA SER A 108 21.20 -12.96 -12.75
C SER A 108 20.65 -13.86 -11.65
N ALA A 109 21.44 -14.84 -11.21
CA ALA A 109 21.05 -15.72 -10.09
C ALA A 109 20.81 -14.89 -8.82
N ARG A 110 21.70 -13.97 -8.49
CA ARG A 110 21.58 -13.09 -7.32
C ARG A 110 20.39 -12.14 -7.44
N ALA A 111 20.21 -11.49 -8.60
CA ALA A 111 19.07 -10.60 -8.82
C ALA A 111 17.73 -11.35 -8.70
N THR A 112 17.66 -12.60 -9.21
CA THR A 112 16.49 -13.47 -9.06
C THR A 112 16.22 -13.82 -7.60
N GLU A 113 17.24 -14.19 -6.86
CA GLU A 113 17.12 -14.52 -5.44
C GLU A 113 16.54 -13.34 -4.63
N GLU A 114 17.07 -12.13 -4.83
CA GLU A 114 16.61 -10.93 -4.14
C GLU A 114 15.20 -10.50 -4.57
N TYR A 115 14.86 -10.63 -5.86
CA TYR A 115 13.53 -10.37 -6.37
C TYR A 115 12.47 -11.30 -5.77
N GLU A 116 12.74 -12.61 -5.77
CA GLU A 116 11.84 -13.60 -5.18
C GLU A 116 11.82 -13.54 -3.64
N LEU A 117 12.92 -13.11 -3.00
CA LEU A 117 12.93 -12.83 -1.57
C LEU A 117 11.99 -11.66 -1.23
N ALA A 118 11.96 -10.61 -2.06
CA ALA A 118 11.01 -9.51 -1.89
C ALA A 118 9.56 -9.99 -1.96
N ARG A 119 9.23 -10.90 -2.90
CA ARG A 119 7.90 -11.53 -2.98
C ARG A 119 7.54 -12.30 -1.73
N LYS A 120 8.46 -13.10 -1.21
CA LYS A 120 8.28 -13.83 0.06
C LYS A 120 8.05 -12.90 1.25
N LYS A 121 8.76 -11.76 1.28
CA LYS A 121 8.57 -10.74 2.33
C LYS A 121 7.17 -10.11 2.24
N VAL A 122 6.67 -9.79 1.03
CA VAL A 122 5.29 -9.31 0.85
C VAL A 122 4.30 -10.34 1.36
N ALA A 123 4.44 -11.61 0.96
CA ALA A 123 3.56 -12.69 1.41
C ALA A 123 3.54 -12.82 2.94
N ALA A 124 4.70 -12.85 3.57
CA ALA A 124 4.82 -12.93 5.03
C ALA A 124 4.24 -11.68 5.73
N PHE A 125 4.41 -10.49 5.16
CA PHE A 125 3.96 -9.23 5.73
C PHE A 125 2.44 -9.10 5.83
N ILE A 126 1.71 -9.69 4.88
CA ILE A 126 0.25 -9.71 4.87
C ILE A 126 -0.33 -11.09 5.28
N ASN A 127 0.50 -12.00 5.78
CA ASN A 127 0.14 -13.38 6.15
C ASN A 127 -0.52 -14.18 5.01
N ALA A 128 -0.02 -14.05 3.77
CA ALA A 128 -0.44 -14.92 2.67
C ALA A 128 0.10 -16.35 2.86
N SER A 129 -0.64 -17.35 2.41
CA SER A 129 -0.30 -18.77 2.61
C SER A 129 0.89 -19.23 1.76
N ASP A 130 1.06 -18.63 0.59
CA ASP A 130 2.13 -18.93 -0.37
C ASP A 130 2.57 -17.64 -1.07
N SER A 131 3.87 -17.48 -1.31
CA SER A 131 4.40 -16.35 -2.08
C SER A 131 3.88 -16.32 -3.53
N ARG A 132 3.43 -17.44 -4.09
CA ARG A 132 2.80 -17.51 -5.41
C ARG A 132 1.43 -16.82 -5.49
N GLU A 133 0.84 -16.47 -4.35
CA GLU A 133 -0.38 -15.65 -4.26
C GLU A 133 -0.11 -14.15 -4.44
N ILE A 134 1.17 -13.75 -4.54
CA ILE A 134 1.60 -12.37 -4.74
C ILE A 134 2.00 -12.16 -6.20
N VAL A 135 1.33 -11.26 -6.88
CA VAL A 135 1.65 -10.78 -8.23
C VAL A 135 2.17 -9.36 -8.13
N PHE A 136 3.38 -9.11 -8.60
CA PHE A 136 3.92 -7.75 -8.68
C PHE A 136 3.29 -6.97 -9.83
N THR A 137 2.92 -5.73 -9.55
CA THR A 137 2.35 -4.78 -10.50
C THR A 137 3.03 -3.43 -10.33
N ARG A 138 2.81 -2.46 -11.23
CA ARG A 138 3.39 -1.12 -11.08
C ARG A 138 2.83 -0.34 -9.88
N ASN A 139 1.60 -0.65 -9.48
CA ASN A 139 0.90 -0.05 -8.34
C ASN A 139 -0.45 -0.75 -8.14
N ALA A 140 -1.20 -0.38 -7.10
CA ALA A 140 -2.53 -0.93 -6.85
C ALA A 140 -3.53 -0.65 -7.99
N THR A 141 -3.41 0.46 -8.71
CA THR A 141 -4.26 0.74 -9.87
C THR A 141 -4.10 -0.33 -10.95
N GLU A 142 -2.86 -0.72 -11.28
CA GLU A 142 -2.62 -1.82 -12.22
C GLU A 142 -3.11 -3.16 -11.67
N ALA A 143 -2.93 -3.42 -10.36
CA ALA A 143 -3.44 -4.62 -9.71
C ALA A 143 -4.97 -4.75 -9.82
N ILE A 144 -5.72 -3.66 -9.58
CA ILE A 144 -7.18 -3.65 -9.76
C ILE A 144 -7.55 -3.84 -11.24
N ASN A 145 -6.84 -3.20 -12.17
CA ASN A 145 -7.05 -3.41 -13.60
C ASN A 145 -6.78 -4.87 -14.01
N LEU A 146 -5.74 -5.51 -13.46
CA LEU A 146 -5.46 -6.93 -13.68
C LEU A 146 -6.67 -7.77 -13.26
N VAL A 147 -7.20 -7.60 -12.06
CA VAL A 147 -8.39 -8.33 -11.61
C VAL A 147 -9.58 -8.03 -12.51
N SER A 148 -9.82 -6.77 -12.86
CA SER A 148 -10.98 -6.37 -13.66
C SER A 148 -10.94 -6.93 -15.09
N TYR A 149 -9.79 -6.88 -15.74
CA TYR A 149 -9.66 -7.38 -17.12
C TYR A 149 -9.48 -8.89 -17.21
N SER A 150 -8.75 -9.49 -16.28
CA SER A 150 -8.50 -10.94 -16.27
C SER A 150 -9.69 -11.69 -15.66
N TRP A 151 -9.99 -11.46 -14.38
CA TRP A 151 -11.10 -12.12 -13.71
C TRP A 151 -12.46 -11.56 -14.16
N GLY A 152 -12.61 -10.23 -14.17
CA GLY A 152 -13.90 -9.58 -14.41
C GLY A 152 -14.50 -9.90 -15.78
N LEU A 153 -13.73 -9.72 -16.87
CA LEU A 153 -14.22 -10.02 -18.22
C LEU A 153 -14.51 -11.51 -18.46
N SER A 154 -13.89 -12.40 -17.69
CA SER A 154 -14.07 -13.85 -17.81
C SER A 154 -15.23 -14.41 -16.99
N ASN A 155 -15.65 -13.71 -15.94
CA ASN A 155 -16.61 -14.21 -14.97
C ASN A 155 -17.90 -13.40 -14.89
N LEU A 156 -17.93 -12.17 -15.41
CA LEU A 156 -19.11 -11.30 -15.37
C LEU A 156 -19.87 -11.32 -16.69
N LYS A 157 -21.18 -11.28 -16.60
CA LYS A 157 -22.12 -11.24 -17.73
C LYS A 157 -23.26 -10.28 -17.46
N GLU A 158 -24.12 -10.08 -18.45
CA GLU A 158 -25.31 -9.21 -18.36
C GLU A 158 -26.19 -9.58 -17.15
N GLY A 159 -26.50 -8.57 -16.35
CA GLY A 159 -27.33 -8.68 -15.17
C GLY A 159 -26.62 -9.13 -13.89
N ASP A 160 -25.33 -9.52 -13.96
CA ASP A 160 -24.52 -9.71 -12.76
C ASP A 160 -24.26 -8.36 -12.07
N GLU A 161 -24.10 -8.37 -10.75
CA GLU A 161 -23.99 -7.17 -9.94
C GLU A 161 -22.58 -7.04 -9.34
N ILE A 162 -22.03 -5.81 -9.38
CA ILE A 162 -20.81 -5.41 -8.70
C ILE A 162 -21.20 -4.34 -7.69
N ILE A 163 -20.89 -4.55 -6.40
CA ILE A 163 -21.21 -3.59 -5.34
C ILE A 163 -19.94 -2.83 -4.96
N LEU A 164 -20.05 -1.49 -4.90
CA LEU A 164 -19.00 -0.57 -4.47
C LEU A 164 -19.59 0.43 -3.47
N THR A 165 -18.73 1.21 -2.79
CA THR A 165 -19.20 2.36 -2.03
C THR A 165 -19.01 3.65 -2.84
N VAL A 166 -19.76 4.71 -2.50
CA VAL A 166 -19.57 6.05 -3.09
C VAL A 166 -18.22 6.66 -2.71
N ALA A 167 -17.54 6.09 -1.70
CA ALA A 167 -16.27 6.56 -1.17
C ALA A 167 -15.03 5.90 -1.80
N GLU A 168 -15.21 5.04 -2.82
CA GLU A 168 -14.09 4.35 -3.44
C GLU A 168 -13.15 5.29 -4.20
N HIS A 169 -11.86 4.97 -4.14
CA HIS A 169 -10.83 5.62 -4.95
C HIS A 169 -11.12 5.39 -6.45
N HIS A 170 -10.77 6.35 -7.31
CA HIS A 170 -10.97 6.22 -8.76
C HIS A 170 -10.40 4.93 -9.35
N SER A 171 -9.29 4.41 -8.81
CA SER A 171 -8.70 3.14 -9.23
C SER A 171 -9.60 1.93 -8.96
N ALA A 172 -10.42 1.98 -7.91
CA ALA A 172 -11.38 0.94 -7.57
C ALA A 172 -12.74 1.13 -8.24
N LEU A 173 -12.99 2.27 -8.89
CA LEU A 173 -14.25 2.58 -9.56
C LEU A 173 -14.15 2.45 -11.09
N VAL A 174 -13.19 3.14 -11.71
CA VAL A 174 -13.12 3.30 -13.18
C VAL A 174 -12.95 1.98 -13.92
N PRO A 175 -12.10 1.04 -13.48
CA PRO A 175 -11.96 -0.25 -14.18
C PRO A 175 -13.27 -1.04 -14.24
N TRP A 176 -14.08 -1.00 -13.18
CA TRP A 176 -15.36 -1.69 -13.14
C TRP A 176 -16.43 -1.01 -13.99
N GLN A 177 -16.39 0.31 -14.16
CA GLN A 177 -17.21 1.00 -15.14
C GLN A 177 -16.91 0.50 -16.57
N LEU A 178 -15.62 0.35 -16.90
CA LEU A 178 -15.19 -0.17 -18.21
C LEU A 178 -15.59 -1.64 -18.43
N VAL A 179 -15.48 -2.46 -17.39
CA VAL A 179 -15.92 -3.88 -17.45
C VAL A 179 -17.43 -3.98 -17.56
N ALA A 180 -18.19 -3.22 -16.78
CA ALA A 180 -19.66 -3.20 -16.82
C ALA A 180 -20.18 -2.81 -18.21
N GLN A 181 -19.56 -1.82 -18.87
CA GLN A 181 -19.90 -1.43 -20.25
C GLN A 181 -19.71 -2.57 -21.26
N LYS A 182 -18.72 -3.45 -21.04
CA LYS A 182 -18.41 -4.56 -21.95
C LYS A 182 -19.24 -5.80 -21.66
N THR A 183 -19.57 -6.08 -20.41
CA THR A 183 -20.21 -7.31 -19.97
C THR A 183 -21.72 -7.18 -19.76
N GLY A 184 -22.25 -5.96 -19.63
CA GLY A 184 -23.62 -5.71 -19.20
C GLY A 184 -23.85 -5.90 -17.68
N ALA A 185 -22.78 -6.03 -16.90
CA ALA A 185 -22.87 -6.08 -15.44
C ALA A 185 -23.37 -4.73 -14.87
N ILE A 186 -24.02 -4.78 -13.73
CA ILE A 186 -24.66 -3.63 -13.07
C ILE A 186 -23.81 -3.19 -11.89
N LEU A 187 -23.42 -1.91 -11.87
CA LEU A 187 -22.76 -1.30 -10.71
C LEU A 187 -23.80 -0.82 -9.71
N LYS A 188 -23.67 -1.23 -8.46
CA LYS A 188 -24.46 -0.75 -7.34
C LYS A 188 -23.57 0.00 -6.36
N PHE A 189 -24.03 1.14 -5.88
CA PHE A 189 -23.28 1.97 -4.96
C PHE A 189 -23.96 2.04 -3.61
N LEU A 190 -23.17 1.85 -2.55
CA LEU A 190 -23.60 2.07 -1.19
C LEU A 190 -23.36 3.52 -0.81
N ASP A 191 -24.38 4.13 -0.26
CA ASP A 191 -24.33 5.49 0.28
C ASP A 191 -23.56 5.55 1.60
N LEU A 192 -23.52 6.72 2.23
CA LEU A 192 -22.96 6.93 3.55
C LEU A 192 -24.07 6.99 4.60
N ASN A 193 -23.74 6.56 5.81
CA ASN A 193 -24.52 6.82 7.01
C ASN A 193 -24.44 8.31 7.41
N GLU A 194 -25.22 8.71 8.41
CA GLU A 194 -25.22 10.07 8.96
C GLU A 194 -23.85 10.49 9.53
N ASP A 195 -23.02 9.55 9.96
CA ASP A 195 -21.68 9.76 10.46
C ASP A 195 -20.60 9.80 9.34
N GLU A 196 -21.02 9.83 8.07
CA GLU A 196 -20.16 9.81 6.88
C GLU A 196 -19.32 8.52 6.75
N THR A 197 -19.74 7.40 7.34
CA THR A 197 -19.16 6.07 7.03
C THR A 197 -19.97 5.36 5.95
N PRO A 198 -19.35 4.53 5.09
CA PRO A 198 -20.12 3.68 4.17
C PRO A 198 -21.15 2.81 4.92
N ASP A 199 -22.38 2.74 4.39
CA ASP A 199 -23.49 1.99 4.99
C ASP A 199 -23.30 0.48 4.78
N VAL A 200 -22.60 -0.17 5.72
CA VAL A 200 -22.33 -1.60 5.66
C VAL A 200 -23.57 -2.46 5.98
N ASP A 201 -24.54 -1.93 6.71
CA ASP A 201 -25.82 -2.65 6.93
C ASP A 201 -26.61 -2.72 5.62
N LYS A 202 -26.59 -1.63 4.85
CA LYS A 202 -27.18 -1.59 3.51
C LYS A 202 -26.46 -2.53 2.54
N LEU A 203 -25.15 -2.75 2.70
CA LEU A 203 -24.43 -3.77 1.93
C LEU A 203 -25.08 -5.13 2.12
N LYS A 204 -25.30 -5.55 3.36
CA LYS A 204 -25.88 -6.86 3.69
C LYS A 204 -27.28 -7.04 3.08
N GLU A 205 -28.10 -6.00 3.08
CA GLU A 205 -29.43 -6.02 2.44
C GLU A 205 -29.36 -6.06 0.91
N THR A 206 -28.32 -5.45 0.31
CA THR A 206 -28.15 -5.32 -1.14
C THR A 206 -27.60 -6.59 -1.78
N LEU A 207 -26.86 -7.41 -1.00
CA LEU A 207 -26.27 -8.66 -1.47
C LEU A 207 -27.34 -9.64 -1.95
N SER A 208 -27.10 -10.27 -3.09
CA SER A 208 -27.97 -11.26 -3.71
C SER A 208 -27.17 -12.29 -4.50
N ARG A 209 -27.80 -13.34 -4.99
CA ARG A 209 -27.16 -14.33 -5.87
C ARG A 209 -26.70 -13.74 -7.23
N LYS A 210 -27.16 -12.55 -7.58
CA LYS A 210 -26.66 -11.81 -8.76
C LYS A 210 -25.35 -11.08 -8.46
N THR A 211 -25.07 -10.78 -7.20
CA THR A 211 -23.81 -10.17 -6.80
C THR A 211 -22.67 -11.15 -7.05
N LYS A 212 -21.68 -10.72 -7.84
CA LYS A 212 -20.50 -11.51 -8.18
C LYS A 212 -19.24 -10.94 -7.55
N LEU A 213 -19.24 -9.63 -7.28
CA LEU A 213 -18.08 -8.97 -6.73
C LEU A 213 -18.52 -7.82 -5.80
N VAL A 214 -17.82 -7.70 -4.69
CA VAL A 214 -17.82 -6.54 -3.80
C VAL A 214 -16.44 -5.90 -3.87
N VAL A 215 -16.35 -4.60 -4.15
CA VAL A 215 -15.10 -3.84 -4.23
C VAL A 215 -15.14 -2.75 -3.18
N VAL A 216 -14.27 -2.84 -2.19
CA VAL A 216 -14.26 -1.92 -1.05
C VAL A 216 -12.85 -1.55 -0.63
N HIS A 217 -12.68 -0.32 -0.16
CA HIS A 217 -11.46 0.06 0.55
C HIS A 217 -11.48 -0.53 1.97
N HIS A 218 -10.31 -0.89 2.50
CA HIS A 218 -10.18 -1.24 3.91
C HIS A 218 -10.19 0.02 4.79
N VAL A 219 -9.43 1.04 4.36
CA VAL A 219 -9.36 2.35 5.02
C VAL A 219 -9.55 3.44 3.97
N SER A 220 -10.47 4.36 4.23
CA SER A 220 -10.74 5.47 3.31
C SER A 220 -9.60 6.49 3.31
N ASN A 221 -9.10 6.83 2.13
CA ASN A 221 -8.10 7.86 1.93
C ASN A 221 -8.62 9.30 2.08
N MET A 222 -9.93 9.46 2.26
CA MET A 222 -10.61 10.76 2.40
C MET A 222 -11.37 10.88 3.72
N LEU A 223 -12.20 9.88 4.07
CA LEU A 223 -13.05 9.90 5.26
C LEU A 223 -12.34 9.40 6.51
N ALA A 224 -11.18 8.75 6.38
CA ALA A 224 -10.48 8.08 7.47
C ALA A 224 -11.27 6.94 8.14
N SER A 225 -12.42 6.53 7.60
CA SER A 225 -13.21 5.40 8.07
C SER A 225 -12.48 4.08 7.82
N VAL A 226 -12.67 3.12 8.72
CA VAL A 226 -12.15 1.75 8.61
C VAL A 226 -13.33 0.81 8.46
N LEU A 227 -13.36 0.01 7.39
CA LEU A 227 -14.45 -0.93 7.12
C LEU A 227 -14.21 -2.29 7.79
N PRO A 228 -15.27 -2.98 8.24
CA PRO A 228 -15.21 -4.32 8.82
C PRO A 228 -15.07 -5.37 7.70
N ILE A 229 -13.88 -5.53 7.16
CA ILE A 229 -13.63 -6.36 5.96
C ILE A 229 -14.01 -7.82 6.20
N GLU A 230 -13.71 -8.37 7.38
CA GLU A 230 -14.05 -9.75 7.72
C GLU A 230 -15.57 -10.01 7.61
N ASP A 231 -16.40 -9.11 8.17
CA ASP A 231 -17.86 -9.21 8.07
C ASP A 231 -18.34 -9.09 6.62
N ILE A 232 -17.77 -8.12 5.87
CA ILE A 232 -18.11 -7.90 4.45
C ILE A 232 -17.80 -9.14 3.62
N VAL A 233 -16.65 -9.76 3.86
CA VAL A 233 -16.24 -10.98 3.14
C VAL A 233 -17.17 -12.13 3.48
N ASN A 234 -17.49 -12.33 4.75
CA ASN A 234 -18.42 -13.38 5.18
C ASN A 234 -19.79 -13.23 4.51
N TRP A 235 -20.37 -12.03 4.52
CA TRP A 235 -21.67 -11.78 3.86
C TRP A 235 -21.62 -11.94 2.34
N ALA A 236 -20.54 -11.52 1.69
CA ALA A 236 -20.35 -11.70 0.26
C ALA A 236 -20.23 -13.18 -0.11
N HIS A 237 -19.47 -13.96 0.65
CA HIS A 237 -19.29 -15.39 0.44
C HIS A 237 -20.58 -16.18 0.64
N ASP A 238 -21.47 -15.78 1.57
CA ASP A 238 -22.79 -16.39 1.77
C ASP A 238 -23.67 -16.38 0.51
N VAL A 239 -23.49 -15.41 -0.38
CA VAL A 239 -24.19 -15.32 -1.66
C VAL A 239 -23.36 -15.79 -2.86
N GLY A 240 -22.10 -16.22 -2.63
CA GLY A 240 -21.15 -16.68 -3.65
C GLY A 240 -20.42 -15.55 -4.39
N ALA A 241 -20.44 -14.33 -3.86
CA ALA A 241 -19.69 -13.19 -4.41
C ALA A 241 -18.23 -13.20 -3.94
N LYS A 242 -17.31 -12.65 -4.76
CA LYS A 242 -15.92 -12.40 -4.43
C LYS A 242 -15.73 -11.02 -3.84
N VAL A 243 -14.64 -10.81 -3.09
CA VAL A 243 -14.30 -9.51 -2.50
C VAL A 243 -12.91 -9.06 -2.92
N LEU A 244 -12.84 -7.85 -3.48
CA LEU A 244 -11.60 -7.14 -3.75
C LEU A 244 -11.45 -6.01 -2.73
N VAL A 245 -10.34 -6.05 -1.99
CA VAL A 245 -10.01 -5.08 -0.94
C VAL A 245 -8.92 -4.12 -1.43
N ASP A 246 -9.22 -2.84 -1.52
CA ASP A 246 -8.19 -1.80 -1.66
C ASP A 246 -7.58 -1.52 -0.28
N ALA A 247 -6.39 -2.06 -0.06
CA ALA A 247 -5.64 -1.96 1.19
C ALA A 247 -4.52 -0.90 1.15
N CYS A 248 -4.58 0.05 0.21
CA CYS A 248 -3.55 1.08 0.05
C CYS A 248 -3.38 1.99 1.28
N GLN A 249 -4.41 2.12 2.11
CA GLN A 249 -4.39 2.92 3.33
C GLN A 249 -4.49 2.05 4.61
N SER A 250 -4.41 0.73 4.51
CA SER A 250 -4.37 -0.17 5.66
C SER A 250 -3.00 -0.84 5.80
N VAL A 251 -2.47 -1.43 4.73
CA VAL A 251 -1.16 -2.12 4.73
C VAL A 251 -0.01 -1.25 5.25
N PRO A 252 0.07 0.08 4.98
CA PRO A 252 1.10 0.94 5.56
C PRO A 252 0.96 1.22 7.06
N HIS A 253 -0.24 1.06 7.63
CA HIS A 253 -0.63 1.66 8.90
C HIS A 253 -1.06 0.66 9.98
N MET A 254 -1.36 -0.58 9.61
CA MET A 254 -1.87 -1.59 10.53
C MET A 254 -1.49 -3.01 10.08
N VAL A 255 -1.61 -3.96 10.99
CA VAL A 255 -1.48 -5.38 10.64
C VAL A 255 -2.65 -5.77 9.70
N VAL A 256 -2.30 -6.36 8.57
CA VAL A 256 -3.27 -6.91 7.60
C VAL A 256 -3.00 -8.41 7.46
N ASP A 257 -3.99 -9.22 7.77
CA ASP A 257 -3.94 -10.68 7.70
C ASP A 257 -4.94 -11.17 6.65
N VAL A 258 -4.45 -11.50 5.44
CA VAL A 258 -5.33 -11.89 4.34
C VAL A 258 -6.01 -13.24 4.56
N GLN A 259 -5.40 -14.13 5.38
CA GLN A 259 -6.02 -15.40 5.74
C GLN A 259 -7.14 -15.17 6.77
N GLY A 260 -6.90 -14.32 7.78
CA GLY A 260 -7.91 -13.95 8.77
C GLY A 260 -9.09 -13.19 8.16
N LEU A 261 -8.81 -12.30 7.19
CA LEU A 261 -9.85 -11.57 6.45
C LEU A 261 -10.59 -12.45 5.43
N ASP A 262 -10.02 -13.59 5.03
CA ASP A 262 -10.50 -14.47 3.95
C ASP A 262 -10.76 -13.72 2.61
N ALA A 263 -10.05 -12.62 2.36
CA ALA A 263 -10.21 -11.81 1.16
C ALA A 263 -9.84 -12.61 -0.10
N ASP A 264 -10.61 -12.44 -1.18
CA ASP A 264 -10.33 -13.10 -2.47
C ASP A 264 -9.22 -12.39 -3.23
N PHE A 265 -9.24 -11.05 -3.19
CA PHE A 265 -8.24 -10.16 -3.78
C PHE A 265 -7.90 -9.03 -2.81
N LEU A 266 -6.62 -8.67 -2.72
CA LEU A 266 -6.18 -7.50 -1.97
C LEU A 266 -5.07 -6.78 -2.74
N VAL A 267 -5.12 -5.45 -2.76
CA VAL A 267 -4.14 -4.65 -3.50
C VAL A 267 -3.49 -3.59 -2.60
N ALA A 268 -2.19 -3.35 -2.83
CA ALA A 268 -1.47 -2.25 -2.19
C ALA A 268 -0.38 -1.67 -3.09
N SER A 269 0.03 -0.44 -2.79
CA SER A 269 1.09 0.28 -3.49
C SER A 269 2.27 0.54 -2.57
N SER A 270 3.46 0.17 -3.03
CA SER A 270 4.73 0.31 -2.30
C SER A 270 5.02 1.75 -1.85
N HIS A 271 4.73 2.74 -2.71
CA HIS A 271 5.06 4.14 -2.44
C HIS A 271 4.32 4.74 -1.24
N LYS A 272 3.30 4.09 -0.69
CA LYS A 272 2.58 4.50 0.52
C LYS A 272 3.10 3.81 1.79
N MET A 273 3.88 2.72 1.64
CA MET A 273 4.45 1.93 2.73
C MET A 273 5.98 2.04 2.79
N CYS A 274 6.50 3.26 2.69
CA CYS A 274 7.92 3.60 2.72
C CYS A 274 8.76 3.03 1.57
N GLY A 275 8.18 2.28 0.64
CA GLY A 275 8.84 1.68 -0.51
C GLY A 275 8.90 2.61 -1.73
N PRO A 276 9.57 2.20 -2.82
CA PRO A 276 9.70 3.00 -4.03
C PRO A 276 8.37 3.14 -4.80
N THR A 277 8.31 4.11 -5.69
CA THR A 277 7.29 4.18 -6.75
C THR A 277 7.55 3.11 -7.80
N GLY A 278 6.56 2.85 -8.68
CA GLY A 278 6.74 1.92 -9.79
C GLY A 278 6.56 0.45 -9.43
N ILE A 279 6.24 0.13 -8.18
CA ILE A 279 5.92 -1.22 -7.71
C ILE A 279 4.71 -1.20 -6.77
N GLY A 280 3.89 -2.21 -6.85
CA GLY A 280 2.79 -2.57 -5.98
C GLY A 280 2.54 -4.06 -6.09
N PHE A 281 1.50 -4.56 -5.49
CA PHE A 281 1.16 -5.96 -5.59
C PHE A 281 -0.35 -6.21 -5.54
N LEU A 282 -0.71 -7.32 -6.16
CA LEU A 282 -1.97 -8.03 -5.98
C LEU A 282 -1.70 -9.26 -5.13
N TYR A 283 -2.44 -9.43 -4.05
CA TYR A 283 -2.68 -10.73 -3.43
C TYR A 283 -3.97 -11.29 -4.02
N ALA A 284 -3.97 -12.56 -4.39
CA ALA A 284 -5.18 -13.29 -4.72
C ALA A 284 -5.06 -14.76 -4.32
N LYS A 285 -6.17 -15.38 -3.91
CA LYS A 285 -6.22 -16.82 -3.59
C LYS A 285 -5.70 -17.65 -4.76
N SER A 286 -4.92 -18.69 -4.48
CA SER A 286 -4.24 -19.52 -5.48
C SER A 286 -5.21 -20.13 -6.51
N ASP A 287 -6.39 -20.56 -6.08
CA ASP A 287 -7.43 -21.13 -6.95
C ASP A 287 -7.99 -20.09 -7.93
N LEU A 288 -8.13 -18.85 -7.52
CA LEU A 288 -8.54 -17.76 -8.41
C LEU A 288 -7.48 -17.45 -9.44
N LEU A 289 -6.22 -17.27 -9.01
CA LEU A 289 -5.10 -17.03 -9.94
C LEU A 289 -4.95 -18.15 -10.97
N ALA A 290 -5.16 -19.42 -10.58
CA ALA A 290 -5.04 -20.56 -11.46
C ALA A 290 -6.03 -20.49 -12.64
N THR A 291 -7.23 -19.94 -12.42
CA THR A 291 -8.31 -19.85 -13.43
C THR A 291 -8.30 -18.56 -14.23
N MET A 292 -7.58 -17.53 -13.77
CA MET A 292 -7.54 -16.23 -14.43
C MET A 292 -6.68 -16.28 -15.71
N PRO A 293 -7.19 -15.76 -16.86
CA PRO A 293 -6.37 -15.60 -18.07
C PRO A 293 -5.29 -14.52 -17.87
N PRO A 294 -4.24 -14.52 -18.73
CA PRO A 294 -3.21 -13.48 -18.69
C PRO A 294 -3.80 -12.07 -18.81
N PHE A 295 -3.12 -11.10 -18.18
CA PHE A 295 -3.48 -9.69 -18.28
C PHE A 295 -2.71 -8.98 -19.40
N LEU A 296 -1.39 -9.14 -19.42
CA LEU A 296 -0.50 -8.62 -20.46
C LEU A 296 0.18 -9.78 -21.19
N GLY A 297 0.40 -9.64 -22.49
CA GLY A 297 1.14 -10.62 -23.29
C GLY A 297 2.57 -10.18 -23.52
N GLY A 298 3.52 -11.14 -23.47
CA GLY A 298 4.93 -10.85 -23.70
C GLY A 298 5.85 -12.00 -23.32
N GLY A 299 7.12 -11.71 -23.10
CA GLY A 299 8.08 -12.64 -22.52
C GLY A 299 7.81 -12.89 -21.04
N GLU A 300 8.44 -13.86 -20.43
CA GLU A 300 8.35 -14.35 -19.05
C GLU A 300 7.02 -15.05 -18.71
N MET A 301 5.88 -14.54 -19.16
CA MET A 301 4.55 -15.02 -18.81
C MET A 301 4.05 -16.23 -19.63
N ILE A 302 4.87 -16.74 -20.54
CA ILE A 302 4.58 -17.85 -21.45
C ILE A 302 5.33 -19.12 -21.05
N SER A 303 4.76 -20.30 -21.35
CA SER A 303 5.46 -21.59 -21.37
C SER A 303 6.01 -21.85 -22.77
N ASP A 304 5.14 -21.86 -23.80
CA ASP A 304 5.51 -22.06 -25.20
C ASP A 304 4.81 -21.03 -26.08
N VAL A 305 5.48 -20.65 -27.18
CA VAL A 305 4.95 -19.75 -28.20
C VAL A 305 5.03 -20.41 -29.56
N PHE A 306 3.89 -20.56 -30.24
CA PHE A 306 3.74 -21.02 -31.59
C PHE A 306 3.34 -19.86 -32.51
N LEU A 307 3.28 -20.07 -33.79
CA LEU A 307 2.89 -19.00 -34.73
C LEU A 307 1.41 -18.62 -34.62
N ASP A 308 0.57 -19.56 -34.24
CA ASP A 308 -0.90 -19.44 -34.19
C ASP A 308 -1.48 -19.40 -32.76
N HIS A 309 -0.72 -19.81 -31.75
CA HIS A 309 -1.16 -19.79 -30.34
C HIS A 309 0.02 -19.73 -29.35
N SER A 310 -0.29 -19.57 -28.07
CA SER A 310 0.69 -19.64 -27.00
C SER A 310 0.09 -20.35 -25.77
N THR A 311 0.95 -20.98 -25.00
CA THR A 311 0.63 -21.47 -23.65
C THR A 311 1.28 -20.57 -22.59
N TYR A 312 0.71 -20.54 -21.41
CA TYR A 312 1.06 -19.56 -20.40
C TYR A 312 1.71 -20.22 -19.18
N ALA A 313 2.60 -19.49 -18.54
CA ALA A 313 3.23 -19.91 -17.30
C ALA A 313 2.19 -20.02 -16.15
N ASP A 314 2.58 -20.68 -15.09
CA ASP A 314 1.80 -20.69 -13.85
C ASP A 314 1.87 -19.33 -13.14
N PRO A 315 0.85 -19.00 -12.30
CA PRO A 315 0.94 -17.84 -11.41
C PRO A 315 2.18 -17.93 -10.48
N PRO A 316 2.80 -16.81 -10.13
CA PRO A 316 2.47 -15.43 -10.49
C PRO A 316 2.99 -15.00 -11.88
N SER A 317 3.93 -15.75 -12.47
CA SER A 317 4.61 -15.39 -13.73
C SER A 317 3.65 -15.11 -14.89
N ARG A 318 2.50 -15.81 -14.93
CA ARG A 318 1.42 -15.57 -15.93
C ARG A 318 0.98 -14.11 -16.01
N PHE A 319 1.11 -13.36 -14.94
CA PHE A 319 0.64 -11.97 -14.82
C PHE A 319 1.77 -10.94 -14.86
N GLU A 320 3.03 -11.37 -14.93
CA GLU A 320 4.24 -10.52 -14.88
C GLU A 320 4.96 -10.57 -16.24
N ALA A 321 4.38 -9.94 -17.26
CA ALA A 321 4.93 -9.92 -18.60
C ALA A 321 6.10 -8.94 -18.75
N GLY A 322 7.19 -9.42 -19.39
CA GLY A 322 8.38 -8.63 -19.68
C GLY A 322 9.34 -8.54 -18.48
N THR A 323 10.46 -7.84 -18.66
CA THR A 323 11.40 -7.59 -17.54
C THR A 323 10.71 -6.78 -16.45
N PRO A 324 10.61 -7.30 -15.21
CA PRO A 324 9.89 -6.64 -14.14
C PRO A 324 10.68 -5.47 -13.54
N ALA A 325 10.02 -4.72 -12.65
CA ALA A 325 10.63 -3.65 -11.85
C ALA A 325 11.50 -4.25 -10.73
N ILE A 326 12.68 -4.78 -11.09
CA ILE A 326 13.53 -5.59 -10.20
C ILE A 326 14.05 -4.76 -9.01
N GLY A 327 14.64 -3.59 -9.29
CA GLY A 327 15.16 -2.70 -8.26
C GLY A 327 14.06 -2.24 -7.30
N GLU A 328 12.90 -1.90 -7.85
CA GLU A 328 11.75 -1.45 -7.07
C GLU A 328 11.17 -2.57 -6.20
N ALA A 329 11.13 -3.81 -6.66
CA ALA A 329 10.72 -4.97 -5.87
C ALA A 329 11.70 -5.20 -4.69
N ILE A 330 13.00 -5.13 -4.94
CA ILE A 330 14.04 -5.20 -3.89
C ILE A 330 13.87 -4.04 -2.89
N GLY A 331 13.61 -2.84 -3.38
CA GLY A 331 13.32 -1.67 -2.54
C GLY A 331 12.06 -1.84 -1.69
N LEU A 332 10.99 -2.46 -2.23
CA LEU A 332 9.79 -2.83 -1.47
C LEU A 332 10.14 -3.86 -0.38
N GLY A 333 10.95 -4.88 -0.70
CA GLY A 333 11.44 -5.85 0.27
C GLY A 333 12.19 -5.18 1.44
N ALA A 334 13.03 -4.18 1.15
CA ALA A 334 13.73 -3.40 2.17
C ALA A 334 12.79 -2.52 3.01
N ALA A 335 11.72 -1.98 2.40
CA ALA A 335 10.70 -1.24 3.13
C ALA A 335 9.93 -2.14 4.11
N ILE A 336 9.60 -3.36 3.70
CA ILE A 336 8.94 -4.36 4.57
C ILE A 336 9.85 -4.74 5.74
N ASP A 337 11.14 -4.97 5.49
CA ASP A 337 12.10 -5.24 6.57
C ASP A 337 12.14 -4.10 7.58
N TYR A 338 12.15 -2.86 7.11
CA TYR A 338 12.16 -1.66 7.95
C TYR A 338 10.89 -1.55 8.80
N LEU A 339 9.70 -1.70 8.19
CA LEU A 339 8.41 -1.65 8.89
C LEU A 339 8.28 -2.81 9.90
N THR A 340 8.70 -4.01 9.52
CA THR A 340 8.67 -5.20 10.38
C THR A 340 9.60 -5.02 11.59
N ALA A 341 10.77 -4.43 11.41
CA ALA A 341 11.72 -4.16 12.50
C ALA A 341 11.18 -3.16 13.53
N ILE A 342 10.36 -2.19 13.11
CA ILE A 342 9.64 -1.27 14.02
C ILE A 342 8.49 -2.01 14.71
N GLY A 343 7.76 -2.85 13.97
CA GLY A 343 6.57 -3.59 14.38
C GLY A 343 5.28 -2.85 14.00
N MET A 344 4.46 -3.49 13.14
CA MET A 344 3.22 -2.88 12.61
C MET A 344 2.20 -2.55 13.70
N GLN A 345 2.12 -3.36 14.76
CA GLN A 345 1.23 -3.07 15.88
C GLN A 345 1.66 -1.78 16.62
N ARG A 346 2.96 -1.59 16.83
CA ARG A 346 3.51 -0.37 17.45
C ARG A 346 3.29 0.86 16.58
N ILE A 347 3.44 0.71 15.24
CA ILE A 347 3.12 1.76 14.28
C ILE A 347 1.66 2.14 14.40
N HIS A 348 0.75 1.17 14.36
CA HIS A 348 -0.68 1.40 14.45
C HIS A 348 -1.08 2.12 15.74
N GLU A 349 -0.61 1.67 16.89
CA GLU A 349 -0.91 2.28 18.19
C GLU A 349 -0.46 3.75 18.24
N TYR A 350 0.75 4.03 17.77
CA TYR A 350 1.28 5.39 17.72
C TYR A 350 0.51 6.28 16.75
N GLU A 351 0.16 5.77 15.57
CA GLU A 351 -0.62 6.52 14.59
C GLU A 351 -2.06 6.78 15.05
N MET A 352 -2.65 5.89 15.83
CA MET A 352 -3.95 6.12 16.48
C MET A 352 -3.88 7.27 17.50
N GLU A 353 -2.78 7.37 18.28
CA GLU A 353 -2.54 8.50 19.17
C GLU A 353 -2.40 9.81 18.38
N LEU A 354 -1.61 9.80 17.30
CA LEU A 354 -1.46 10.96 16.42
C LEU A 354 -2.75 11.35 15.71
N SER A 355 -3.54 10.36 15.27
CA SER A 355 -4.85 10.58 14.65
C SER A 355 -5.80 11.33 15.58
N LYS A 356 -5.85 10.88 16.81
CA LYS A 356 -6.64 11.55 17.86
C LYS A 356 -6.17 12.98 18.06
N TYR A 357 -4.86 13.18 18.22
CA TYR A 357 -4.27 14.49 18.43
C TYR A 357 -4.55 15.46 17.29
N LEU A 358 -4.37 15.01 16.03
CA LEU A 358 -4.68 15.79 14.84
C LEU A 358 -6.17 16.17 14.78
N TYR A 359 -7.06 15.23 15.04
CA TYR A 359 -8.50 15.45 14.99
C TYR A 359 -8.96 16.48 16.05
N GLU A 360 -8.54 16.30 17.30
CA GLU A 360 -8.87 17.21 18.41
C GLU A 360 -8.27 18.62 18.18
N SER A 361 -7.04 18.69 17.67
CA SER A 361 -6.40 19.97 17.35
C SER A 361 -7.13 20.70 16.21
N LEU A 362 -7.56 20.00 15.15
CA LEU A 362 -8.35 20.58 14.08
C LEU A 362 -9.72 21.07 14.55
N LEU A 363 -10.37 20.38 15.49
CA LEU A 363 -11.66 20.84 16.05
C LEU A 363 -11.56 22.19 16.77
N SER A 364 -10.37 22.60 17.20
CA SER A 364 -10.14 23.94 17.80
C SER A 364 -10.08 25.08 16.79
N VAL A 365 -9.97 24.75 15.49
CA VAL A 365 -9.87 25.75 14.40
C VAL A 365 -11.24 26.31 14.09
N PRO A 366 -11.42 27.65 14.06
CA PRO A 366 -12.73 28.26 13.79
C PRO A 366 -13.28 27.91 12.40
N ASN A 367 -14.58 27.68 12.33
CA ASN A 367 -15.33 27.46 11.06
C ASN A 367 -14.78 26.31 10.21
N ILE A 368 -14.20 25.29 10.85
CA ILE A 368 -13.73 24.09 10.19
C ILE A 368 -14.83 23.03 10.09
N ARG A 369 -14.90 22.33 8.96
CA ARG A 369 -15.64 21.09 8.78
C ARG A 369 -14.66 19.97 8.52
N ILE A 370 -14.64 18.95 9.37
CA ILE A 370 -13.85 17.72 9.20
C ILE A 370 -14.79 16.64 8.64
N TYR A 371 -14.34 15.92 7.61
CA TYR A 371 -15.11 14.84 6.96
C TYR A 371 -14.81 13.49 7.59
N GLY A 372 -15.81 12.59 7.49
CA GLY A 372 -15.77 11.23 8.03
C GLY A 372 -16.17 11.15 9.49
N PRO A 373 -16.17 9.93 10.07
CA PRO A 373 -16.79 9.67 11.36
C PRO A 373 -16.16 10.49 12.48
N LYS A 374 -16.98 10.91 13.44
CA LYS A 374 -16.49 11.56 14.66
C LYS A 374 -15.73 10.55 15.51
N LEU A 375 -14.58 10.95 16.03
CA LEU A 375 -13.79 10.12 16.92
C LEU A 375 -14.58 9.86 18.21
N SER A 376 -14.64 8.59 18.65
CA SER A 376 -15.25 8.18 19.90
C SER A 376 -14.51 6.96 20.48
N GLU A 377 -14.91 6.48 21.64
CA GLU A 377 -14.36 5.23 22.22
C GLU A 377 -14.58 4.01 21.32
N HIS A 378 -15.65 4.02 20.51
CA HIS A 378 -16.04 2.93 19.64
C HIS A 378 -15.69 3.12 18.15
N VAL A 379 -15.42 4.37 17.73
CA VAL A 379 -15.13 4.73 16.34
C VAL A 379 -13.69 5.19 16.21
N LYS A 380 -12.89 4.36 15.55
CA LYS A 380 -11.49 4.66 15.22
C LYS A 380 -11.41 5.37 13.87
N ARG A 381 -10.47 6.30 13.74
CA ARG A 381 -10.13 6.97 12.50
C ARG A 381 -8.70 6.64 12.10
N ALA A 382 -8.45 6.52 10.80
CA ALA A 382 -7.09 6.48 10.29
C ALA A 382 -6.35 7.81 10.55
N ALA A 383 -5.04 7.80 10.46
CA ALA A 383 -4.18 8.95 10.77
C ALA A 383 -4.23 10.03 9.67
N LEU A 384 -5.44 10.47 9.31
CA LEU A 384 -5.68 11.55 8.36
C LEU A 384 -6.96 12.33 8.71
N CYS A 385 -7.00 13.60 8.30
CA CYS A 385 -8.19 14.43 8.33
C CYS A 385 -8.34 15.18 7.02
N SER A 386 -9.47 14.97 6.33
CA SER A 386 -9.91 15.83 5.24
C SER A 386 -10.83 16.89 5.82
N PHE A 387 -10.69 18.15 5.40
CA PHE A 387 -11.40 19.26 5.98
C PHE A 387 -11.61 20.42 5.00
N ASN A 388 -12.55 21.27 5.33
CA ASN A 388 -12.73 22.60 4.71
C ASN A 388 -12.83 23.66 5.79
N VAL A 389 -12.38 24.88 5.48
CA VAL A 389 -12.60 26.08 6.28
C VAL A 389 -13.61 26.95 5.53
N GLU A 390 -14.61 27.45 6.24
CA GLU A 390 -15.68 28.24 5.64
C GLU A 390 -15.13 29.46 4.91
N ASN A 391 -15.60 29.67 3.65
CA ASN A 391 -15.23 30.80 2.79
C ASN A 391 -13.74 30.86 2.37
N ILE A 392 -12.95 29.81 2.53
CA ILE A 392 -11.57 29.72 2.04
C ILE A 392 -11.44 28.47 1.18
N HIS A 393 -10.94 28.64 -0.05
CA HIS A 393 -10.77 27.50 -0.95
C HIS A 393 -9.61 26.60 -0.46
N PRO A 394 -9.77 25.26 -0.46
CA PRO A 394 -8.73 24.34 0.06
C PRO A 394 -7.37 24.46 -0.65
N THR A 395 -7.37 24.84 -1.93
CA THR A 395 -6.12 25.06 -2.67
C THR A 395 -5.36 26.29 -2.16
N ASP A 396 -6.08 27.34 -1.80
CA ASP A 396 -5.46 28.57 -1.27
C ASP A 396 -4.85 28.28 0.11
N ILE A 397 -5.55 27.50 0.94
CA ILE A 397 -5.02 27.01 2.23
C ILE A 397 -3.71 26.25 1.99
N ALA A 398 -3.74 25.23 1.13
CA ALA A 398 -2.57 24.39 0.88
C ALA A 398 -1.38 25.19 0.31
N THR A 399 -1.67 26.16 -0.58
CA THR A 399 -0.64 27.02 -1.18
C THR A 399 0.04 27.91 -0.15
N ILE A 400 -0.71 28.57 0.73
CA ILE A 400 -0.13 29.46 1.76
C ILE A 400 0.61 28.63 2.81
N LEU A 401 0.07 27.50 3.25
CA LEU A 401 0.73 26.57 4.17
C LEU A 401 2.10 26.16 3.65
N ASP A 402 2.21 25.77 2.39
CA ASP A 402 3.49 25.41 1.79
C ASP A 402 4.42 26.62 1.67
N GLN A 403 3.98 27.69 1.00
CA GLN A 403 4.84 28.83 0.67
C GLN A 403 5.28 29.63 1.90
N GLN A 404 4.40 29.83 2.87
CA GLN A 404 4.68 30.67 4.03
C GLN A 404 5.22 29.89 5.23
N HIS A 405 4.85 28.61 5.37
CA HIS A 405 5.14 27.85 6.59
C HIS A 405 5.94 26.56 6.35
N GLY A 406 6.08 26.08 5.08
CA GLY A 406 6.74 24.83 4.76
C GLY A 406 5.92 23.59 5.14
N VAL A 407 4.61 23.76 5.31
CA VAL A 407 3.67 22.68 5.65
C VAL A 407 3.04 22.12 4.38
N ALA A 408 3.35 20.88 4.06
CA ALA A 408 2.87 20.18 2.87
C ALA A 408 1.61 19.37 3.21
N ILE A 409 0.45 19.81 2.73
CA ILE A 409 -0.81 19.08 2.72
C ILE A 409 -1.34 18.93 1.30
N ARG A 410 -2.39 18.16 1.10
CA ARG A 410 -3.05 18.02 -0.20
C ARG A 410 -4.35 18.80 -0.27
N SER A 411 -4.69 19.31 -1.47
CA SER A 411 -6.03 19.84 -1.80
C SER A 411 -6.59 19.17 -3.06
N GLY A 412 -7.91 19.17 -3.20
CA GLY A 412 -8.63 18.66 -4.36
C GLY A 412 -9.62 17.55 -4.03
N HIS A 413 -9.84 16.62 -4.98
CA HIS A 413 -10.80 15.52 -4.83
C HIS A 413 -10.20 14.25 -4.20
N HIS A 414 -8.91 14.18 -3.93
CA HIS A 414 -8.21 13.01 -3.39
C HIS A 414 -8.49 11.70 -4.15
N CYS A 415 -8.75 11.80 -5.47
CA CYS A 415 -9.20 10.69 -6.32
C CYS A 415 -10.51 10.03 -5.87
N THR A 416 -11.41 10.79 -5.22
CA THR A 416 -12.76 10.37 -4.78
C THR A 416 -13.80 11.41 -5.22
N GLN A 417 -13.80 11.77 -6.51
CA GLN A 417 -14.67 12.82 -7.04
C GLN A 417 -16.17 12.51 -6.85
N PRO A 418 -16.67 11.26 -7.02
CA PRO A 418 -18.06 10.94 -6.71
C PRO A 418 -18.43 11.21 -5.25
N LEU A 419 -17.55 10.91 -4.31
CA LEU A 419 -17.73 11.20 -2.88
C LEU A 419 -17.85 12.70 -2.63
N HIS A 420 -17.00 13.54 -3.25
CA HIS A 420 -17.09 14.99 -3.10
C HIS A 420 -18.44 15.54 -3.63
N ARG A 421 -18.94 15.01 -4.75
CA ARG A 421 -20.28 15.35 -5.25
C ARG A 421 -21.38 14.92 -4.28
N TYR A 422 -21.27 13.72 -3.70
CA TYR A 422 -22.21 13.21 -2.70
C TYR A 422 -22.25 14.12 -1.45
N LEU A 423 -21.10 14.56 -0.98
CA LEU A 423 -20.96 15.48 0.16
C LEU A 423 -21.32 16.94 -0.18
N GLY A 424 -21.61 17.25 -1.45
CA GLY A 424 -21.98 18.60 -1.91
C GLY A 424 -20.81 19.59 -1.88
N VAL A 425 -19.56 19.12 -2.06
CA VAL A 425 -18.35 19.94 -2.03
C VAL A 425 -17.50 19.78 -3.28
N ASN A 426 -16.86 20.85 -3.72
CA ASN A 426 -16.04 20.85 -4.93
C ASN A 426 -14.60 20.33 -4.69
N ALA A 427 -14.08 20.51 -3.48
CA ALA A 427 -12.76 20.09 -3.08
C ALA A 427 -12.65 20.07 -1.55
N SER A 428 -11.63 19.42 -1.04
CA SER A 428 -11.23 19.49 0.37
C SER A 428 -9.71 19.57 0.53
N ALA A 429 -9.22 20.07 1.65
CA ALA A 429 -7.85 19.93 2.10
C ALA A 429 -7.72 18.60 2.87
N ARG A 430 -6.51 18.00 2.87
CA ARG A 430 -6.25 16.79 3.63
C ARG A 430 -4.86 16.82 4.25
N ALA A 431 -4.80 16.71 5.58
CA ALA A 431 -3.59 16.41 6.32
C ALA A 431 -3.55 14.92 6.64
N SER A 432 -2.44 14.24 6.38
CA SER A 432 -2.27 12.81 6.63
C SER A 432 -0.89 12.50 7.23
N LEU A 433 -0.89 11.73 8.29
CA LEU A 433 0.27 11.39 9.11
C LEU A 433 0.83 10.02 8.76
N LEU A 434 2.08 9.79 9.17
CA LEU A 434 2.73 8.48 9.22
C LEU A 434 3.57 8.43 10.50
N PHE A 435 3.99 7.25 10.91
CA PHE A 435 4.70 7.01 12.18
C PHE A 435 5.97 7.85 12.41
N TYR A 436 6.54 8.50 11.39
CA TYR A 436 7.66 9.45 11.55
C TYR A 436 7.24 10.89 11.82
N ASN A 437 5.93 11.19 11.78
CA ASN A 437 5.42 12.47 12.22
C ASN A 437 5.35 12.54 13.76
N THR A 438 5.30 13.75 14.28
CA THR A 438 5.24 14.01 15.72
C THR A 438 4.08 14.94 16.05
N LYS A 439 3.76 15.09 17.36
CA LYS A 439 2.75 16.07 17.81
C LYS A 439 3.16 17.50 17.45
N GLU A 440 4.45 17.80 17.49
CA GLU A 440 5.00 19.10 17.09
C GLU A 440 4.77 19.39 15.59
N ASP A 441 4.77 18.38 14.71
CA ASP A 441 4.37 18.57 13.31
C ASP A 441 2.89 18.96 13.20
N VAL A 442 2.04 18.44 14.07
CA VAL A 442 0.62 18.81 14.15
C VAL A 442 0.48 20.23 14.71
N ASP A 443 1.21 20.58 15.76
CA ASP A 443 1.20 21.93 16.36
C ASP A 443 1.66 22.99 15.36
N ASP A 444 2.78 22.75 14.66
CA ASP A 444 3.27 23.62 13.59
C ASP A 444 2.21 23.80 12.48
N PHE A 445 1.50 22.72 12.11
CA PHE A 445 0.42 22.78 11.13
C PHE A 445 -0.77 23.61 11.61
N ILE A 446 -1.24 23.39 12.84
CA ILE A 446 -2.40 24.13 13.40
C ILE A 446 -2.09 25.62 13.56
N LEU A 447 -0.88 25.95 13.99
CA LEU A 447 -0.43 27.34 14.06
C LEU A 447 -0.46 27.99 12.66
N ALA A 448 0.16 27.33 11.68
CA ALA A 448 0.20 27.80 10.30
C ALA A 448 -1.20 27.92 9.67
N LEU A 449 -2.11 27.01 9.98
CA LEU A 449 -3.49 27.04 9.50
C LEU A 449 -4.26 28.26 10.09
N ASN A 450 -4.12 28.53 11.38
CA ASN A 450 -4.73 29.69 12.03
C ASN A 450 -4.19 31.02 11.48
N GLU A 451 -2.87 31.11 11.22
CA GLU A 451 -2.27 32.29 10.58
C GLU A 451 -2.77 32.45 9.15
N THR A 452 -2.92 31.35 8.39
CA THR A 452 -3.51 31.34 7.03
C THR A 452 -4.96 31.85 7.05
N ILE A 453 -5.78 31.37 7.99
CA ILE A 453 -7.18 31.81 8.14
C ILE A 453 -7.23 33.31 8.50
N SER A 454 -6.37 33.74 9.42
CA SER A 454 -6.28 35.13 9.82
C SER A 454 -5.90 36.06 8.65
N PHE A 455 -4.96 35.61 7.81
CA PHE A 455 -4.60 36.32 6.57
C PHE A 455 -5.81 36.56 5.68
N PHE A 456 -6.61 35.52 5.37
CA PHE A 456 -7.80 35.69 4.53
C PHE A 456 -8.88 36.57 5.17
N ASN A 457 -9.01 36.56 6.50
CA ASN A 457 -9.98 37.38 7.20
C ASN A 457 -9.63 38.88 7.20
N MET A 458 -8.36 39.28 6.96
CA MET A 458 -7.97 40.67 6.81
C MET A 458 -8.47 41.30 5.50
N PHE A 459 -8.87 40.48 4.51
CA PHE A 459 -9.34 40.95 3.19
C PHE A 459 -10.85 40.80 3.00
N LYS A 460 -11.58 40.41 4.05
CA LYS A 460 -13.06 40.44 4.10
C LYS A 460 -13.54 41.73 4.74
#